data_eb3db4240e389766d3b16dee79fecb4a
#
_entry.id   eb3db4240e389766d3b16dee79fecb4a
#
_cell.length_a   1.000
_cell.length_b   1.000
_cell.length_c   1.000
_cell.angle_alpha   90.00
_cell.angle_beta   90.00
_cell.angle_gamma   90.00
#
_symmetry.space_group_name_H-M   'P 1'
#
loop_
_entity.id
_entity.type
_entity.pdbx_description
1 polymer ?
#
loop_
_entity_poly.entity_id
_entity_poly.type
_entity_poly.pdbx_seq_one_letter_code
_entity_poly.pdbx_strand_id
1 'polypeptide(L)'
;MSSAATAIATDSVCRAVAPSIYQVRLPLPFALNHVNCYLLDDGDGWTILDTGLHRPELVERWEAAWRELGIRRRDIRRVVLTHMHPDHFGLAGWLQQECDAPVWMSPMERDIAHFTWYDRPAAANVGDFGAYLRIAGVSPDVAAVVMKQQEYLRGMTRPLPAEIAMLSPGAAIAMAGRTFTAIHAPGHADGQLLFYSRDDGLLLCGDHVLQKITPNIGYWVSTHGDPLANYLASLREVAALDVALALPGHHSPLTDWRGRIGELLAHHDQRLAAMYAAAAPGATALEVSYAVFNYDRFSTHEIRF
;
A
#
# COMPACT_ATOMS: atom_id res chain seq x y z
N MET A 1 19.39 10.10 38.38
CA MET A 1 19.89 10.70 37.15
C MET A 1 18.69 10.86 36.25
N SER A 2 18.32 12.08 35.97
CA SER A 2 17.07 12.49 35.35
C SER A 2 17.06 12.12 33.88
N SER A 3 16.10 11.30 33.46
CA SER A 3 15.80 11.04 32.05
C SER A 3 15.07 12.27 31.50
N ALA A 4 15.77 13.05 30.69
CA ALA A 4 15.16 14.15 29.95
C ALA A 4 14.28 13.52 28.83
N ALA A 5 12.98 13.44 29.07
CA ALA A 5 12.00 13.24 28.02
C ALA A 5 12.06 14.48 27.10
N THR A 6 12.70 14.34 25.95
CA THR A 6 12.72 15.39 24.92
C THR A 6 11.29 15.64 24.47
N ALA A 7 10.74 16.79 24.78
CA ALA A 7 9.44 17.25 24.30
C ALA A 7 9.52 17.31 22.75
N ILE A 8 8.75 16.48 22.08
CA ILE A 8 8.62 16.47 20.63
C ILE A 8 7.91 17.77 20.22
N ALA A 9 8.61 18.62 19.48
CA ALA A 9 8.05 19.85 18.92
C ALA A 9 6.81 19.52 18.09
N THR A 10 5.80 20.39 18.13
CA THR A 10 4.48 20.25 17.49
C THR A 10 4.52 20.21 15.94
N ASP A 11 5.71 20.29 15.32
CA ASP A 11 5.98 20.30 13.88
C ASP A 11 6.87 19.13 13.40
N SER A 12 7.08 18.10 14.21
CA SER A 12 7.94 16.96 13.82
C SER A 12 7.36 16.21 12.61
N VAL A 13 8.19 16.03 11.59
CA VAL A 13 7.85 15.26 10.37
C VAL A 13 7.93 13.76 10.65
N CYS A 14 8.80 13.37 11.59
CA CYS A 14 9.05 11.98 11.97
C CYS A 14 8.47 11.67 13.35
N ARG A 15 7.79 10.56 13.46
CA ARG A 15 7.28 10.02 14.73
C ARG A 15 7.93 8.69 15.04
N ALA A 16 8.67 8.58 16.13
CA ALA A 16 9.11 7.27 16.63
C ALA A 16 7.89 6.41 16.99
N VAL A 17 7.75 5.24 16.39
CA VAL A 17 6.61 4.32 16.58
C VAL A 17 7.01 3.00 17.20
N ALA A 18 8.29 2.62 17.07
CA ALA A 18 8.93 1.51 17.75
C ALA A 18 10.44 1.81 17.86
N PRO A 19 11.23 1.08 18.66
CA PRO A 19 12.69 1.25 18.69
C PRO A 19 13.28 1.13 17.29
N SER A 20 14.08 2.13 16.86
CA SER A 20 14.71 2.23 15.55
C SER A 20 13.73 2.33 14.36
N ILE A 21 12.44 2.65 14.58
CA ILE A 21 11.44 2.81 13.52
C ILE A 21 10.70 4.14 13.69
N TYR A 22 10.75 4.93 12.63
CA TYR A 22 10.13 6.24 12.56
C TYR A 22 9.10 6.29 11.44
N GLN A 23 7.88 6.68 11.76
CA GLN A 23 6.82 6.93 10.81
C GLN A 23 7.00 8.32 10.18
N VAL A 24 6.99 8.38 8.87
CA VAL A 24 6.90 9.60 8.06
C VAL A 24 5.52 9.63 7.42
N ARG A 25 4.67 10.57 7.86
CA ARG A 25 3.32 10.70 7.32
C ARG A 25 3.33 11.66 6.13
N LEU A 26 3.02 11.14 4.95
CA LEU A 26 2.99 11.86 3.69
C LEU A 26 1.55 12.18 3.28
N PRO A 27 1.19 13.45 3.01
CA PRO A 27 -0.18 13.82 2.65
C PRO A 27 -0.56 13.27 1.26
N LEU A 28 -1.83 12.86 1.12
CA LEU A 28 -2.40 12.41 -0.13
C LEU A 28 -3.54 13.34 -0.56
N PRO A 29 -3.71 13.57 -1.89
CA PRO A 29 -4.81 14.38 -2.42
C PRO A 29 -6.12 13.59 -2.54
N PHE A 30 -6.32 12.56 -1.71
CA PHE A 30 -7.43 11.62 -1.73
C PHE A 30 -8.12 11.57 -0.37
N ALA A 31 -9.27 10.87 -0.28
CA ALA A 31 -10.02 10.71 0.97
C ALA A 31 -9.19 10.06 2.10
N LEU A 32 -8.23 9.20 1.77
CA LEU A 32 -7.27 8.63 2.72
C LEU A 32 -6.34 9.64 3.38
N ASN A 33 -6.26 10.85 2.83
CA ASN A 33 -5.52 12.04 3.26
C ASN A 33 -4.02 11.87 3.56
N HIS A 34 -3.53 10.69 3.86
CA HIS A 34 -2.10 10.42 4.08
C HIS A 34 -1.75 8.95 3.88
N VAL A 35 -0.49 8.69 3.54
CA VAL A 35 0.16 7.38 3.63
C VAL A 35 1.26 7.42 4.68
N ASN A 36 1.44 6.32 5.40
CA ASN A 36 2.53 6.12 6.35
C ASN A 36 3.67 5.39 5.66
N CYS A 37 4.79 6.07 5.51
CA CYS A 37 6.05 5.45 5.15
C CYS A 37 6.93 5.34 6.39
N TYR A 38 7.93 4.48 6.35
CA TYR A 38 8.75 4.26 7.54
C TYR A 38 10.24 4.37 7.22
N LEU A 39 10.98 5.00 8.15
CA LEU A 39 12.43 5.00 8.21
C LEU A 39 12.85 4.01 9.30
N LEU A 40 13.67 3.05 8.93
CA LEU A 40 14.17 1.99 9.79
C LEU A 40 15.68 2.18 9.96
N ASP A 41 16.14 2.43 11.17
CA ASP A 41 17.56 2.60 11.52
C ASP A 41 18.21 1.21 11.64
N ASP A 42 19.03 0.85 10.66
CA ASP A 42 19.73 -0.44 10.60
C ASP A 42 21.06 -0.42 11.40
N GLY A 43 21.41 0.73 12.00
CA GLY A 43 22.64 0.94 12.75
C GLY A 43 23.83 1.39 11.89
N ASP A 44 23.99 0.82 10.71
CA ASP A 44 25.01 1.21 9.72
C ASP A 44 24.45 1.96 8.51
N GLY A 45 23.17 2.26 8.54
CA GLY A 45 22.42 2.97 7.52
C GLY A 45 20.92 2.87 7.77
N TRP A 46 20.12 3.18 6.74
CA TRP A 46 18.68 3.29 6.84
C TRP A 46 17.98 2.52 5.73
N THR A 47 16.90 1.85 6.09
CA THR A 47 15.92 1.29 5.15
C THR A 47 14.70 2.22 5.08
N ILE A 48 14.21 2.49 3.87
CA ILE A 48 12.91 3.13 3.66
C ILE A 48 11.90 2.03 3.34
N LEU A 49 10.77 2.00 4.04
CA LEU A 49 9.63 1.14 3.72
C LEU A 49 8.49 2.01 3.21
N ASP A 50 8.10 1.78 1.95
CA ASP A 50 7.16 2.55 1.14
C ASP A 50 7.57 4.02 0.98
N THR A 51 7.05 4.72 -0.05
CA THR A 51 7.71 5.94 -0.50
C THR A 51 6.79 7.16 -0.66
N GLY A 52 5.49 6.96 -0.84
CA GLY A 52 4.57 8.04 -1.19
C GLY A 52 4.47 8.31 -2.69
N LEU A 53 3.56 9.19 -3.09
CA LEU A 53 3.42 9.69 -4.45
C LEU A 53 4.62 10.58 -4.83
N HIS A 54 5.04 10.57 -6.10
CA HIS A 54 6.03 11.54 -6.57
C HIS A 54 5.39 12.92 -6.79
N ARG A 55 5.49 13.75 -5.77
CA ARG A 55 5.05 15.14 -5.76
C ARG A 55 6.08 16.03 -5.05
N PRO A 56 6.28 17.28 -5.50
CA PRO A 56 7.29 18.15 -4.91
C PRO A 56 7.19 18.30 -3.39
N GLU A 57 5.99 18.45 -2.86
CA GLU A 57 5.76 18.58 -1.42
C GLU A 57 6.10 17.30 -0.62
N LEU A 58 6.05 16.12 -1.25
CA LEU A 58 6.44 14.87 -0.61
C LEU A 58 7.96 14.66 -0.64
N VAL A 59 8.61 15.13 -1.70
CA VAL A 59 10.08 15.23 -1.75
C VAL A 59 10.60 16.12 -0.62
N GLU A 60 10.03 17.33 -0.49
CA GLU A 60 10.39 18.26 0.60
C GLU A 60 10.18 17.65 1.98
N ARG A 61 9.12 16.85 2.14
CA ARG A 61 8.81 16.17 3.39
C ARG A 61 9.81 15.05 3.72
N TRP A 62 10.26 14.28 2.73
CA TRP A 62 11.37 13.34 2.90
C TRP A 62 12.67 14.03 3.28
N GLU A 63 13.01 15.12 2.63
CA GLU A 63 14.20 15.89 2.95
C GLU A 63 14.12 16.51 4.36
N ALA A 64 12.93 16.94 4.79
CA ALA A 64 12.72 17.42 6.15
C ALA A 64 12.89 16.30 7.19
N ALA A 65 12.36 15.09 6.90
CA ALA A 65 12.53 13.90 7.73
C ALA A 65 14.01 13.53 7.89
N TRP A 66 14.76 13.55 6.81
CA TRP A 66 16.20 13.27 6.85
C TRP A 66 16.97 14.32 7.65
N ARG A 67 16.65 15.60 7.47
CA ARG A 67 17.28 16.67 8.28
C ARG A 67 16.99 16.51 9.77
N GLU A 68 15.76 16.18 10.12
CA GLU A 68 15.33 15.99 11.52
C GLU A 68 16.09 14.85 12.21
N LEU A 69 16.32 13.75 11.49
CA LEU A 69 17.02 12.56 11.99
C LEU A 69 18.54 12.57 11.71
N GLY A 70 19.06 13.61 11.06
CA GLY A 70 20.49 13.70 10.70
C GLY A 70 20.92 12.73 9.63
N ILE A 71 19.99 12.26 8.77
CA ILE A 71 20.22 11.28 7.71
C ILE A 71 20.74 12.00 6.46
N ARG A 72 21.80 11.49 5.86
CA ARG A 72 22.27 11.91 4.55
C ARG A 72 21.76 10.94 3.50
N ARG A 73 21.56 11.37 2.26
CA ARG A 73 21.10 10.51 1.14
C ARG A 73 21.90 9.22 1.02
N ARG A 74 23.22 9.29 1.15
CA ARG A 74 24.13 8.12 1.13
C ARG A 74 23.97 7.16 2.31
N ASP A 75 23.27 7.55 3.37
CA ASP A 75 23.02 6.68 4.51
C ASP A 75 21.78 5.79 4.27
N ILE A 76 20.96 6.09 3.23
CA ILE A 76 19.88 5.22 2.78
C ILE A 76 20.49 4.04 2.01
N ARG A 77 20.31 2.84 2.55
CA ARG A 77 20.90 1.60 2.00
C ARG A 77 19.98 0.87 1.05
N ARG A 78 18.69 1.03 1.21
CA ARG A 78 17.67 0.37 0.38
C ARG A 78 16.30 0.99 0.57
N VAL A 79 15.45 0.77 -0.43
CA VAL A 79 14.02 1.04 -0.40
C VAL A 79 13.30 -0.31 -0.52
N VAL A 80 12.41 -0.60 0.40
CA VAL A 80 11.58 -1.82 0.41
C VAL A 80 10.14 -1.41 0.20
N LEU A 81 9.45 -2.05 -0.74
CA LEU A 81 8.06 -1.74 -1.06
C LEU A 81 7.17 -2.91 -0.64
N THR A 82 6.06 -2.59 0.02
CA THR A 82 5.04 -3.56 0.39
C THR A 82 4.27 -4.03 -0.84
N HIS A 83 3.90 -3.10 -1.72
CA HIS A 83 3.16 -3.35 -2.96
C HIS A 83 3.29 -2.18 -3.94
N MET A 84 2.69 -2.31 -5.14
CA MET A 84 2.92 -1.41 -6.27
C MET A 84 1.96 -0.21 -6.35
N HIS A 85 1.01 -0.03 -5.42
CA HIS A 85 0.09 1.12 -5.49
C HIS A 85 0.85 2.44 -5.46
N PRO A 86 0.33 3.49 -6.13
CA PRO A 86 1.13 4.68 -6.43
C PRO A 86 1.58 5.43 -5.19
N ASP A 87 0.81 5.40 -4.11
CA ASP A 87 1.13 6.03 -2.83
C ASP A 87 2.14 5.25 -1.98
N HIS A 88 2.50 4.04 -2.38
CA HIS A 88 3.59 3.25 -1.81
C HIS A 88 4.82 3.22 -2.73
N PHE A 89 4.60 3.20 -4.03
CA PHE A 89 5.62 3.04 -5.07
C PHE A 89 6.16 4.37 -5.63
N GLY A 90 5.38 5.45 -5.55
CA GLY A 90 5.52 6.63 -6.41
C GLY A 90 6.89 7.31 -6.40
N LEU A 91 7.54 7.43 -5.24
CA LEU A 91 8.87 8.03 -5.10
C LEU A 91 10.02 7.02 -5.22
N ALA A 92 9.75 5.73 -5.46
CA ALA A 92 10.79 4.71 -5.44
C ALA A 92 11.92 4.96 -6.45
N GLY A 93 11.60 5.40 -7.67
CA GLY A 93 12.60 5.72 -8.68
C GLY A 93 13.40 6.98 -8.37
N TRP A 94 12.77 7.99 -7.80
CA TRP A 94 13.47 9.18 -7.30
C TRP A 94 14.42 8.82 -6.16
N LEU A 95 13.98 8.04 -5.18
CA LEU A 95 14.83 7.56 -4.07
C LEU A 95 16.01 6.71 -4.57
N GLN A 96 15.76 5.84 -5.56
CA GLN A 96 16.83 5.05 -6.16
C GLN A 96 17.92 5.95 -6.75
N GLN A 97 17.53 6.99 -7.50
CA GLN A 97 18.46 7.92 -8.16
C GLN A 97 19.20 8.82 -7.16
N GLU A 98 18.47 9.39 -6.19
CA GLU A 98 19.04 10.39 -5.27
C GLU A 98 19.89 9.78 -4.16
N CYS A 99 19.60 8.53 -3.79
CA CYS A 99 20.29 7.84 -2.69
C CYS A 99 21.26 6.74 -3.17
N ASP A 100 21.26 6.42 -4.47
CA ASP A 100 21.97 5.26 -5.02
C ASP A 100 21.59 3.96 -4.28
N ALA A 101 20.31 3.82 -3.96
CA ALA A 101 19.80 2.75 -3.11
C ALA A 101 18.94 1.75 -3.92
N PRO A 102 19.19 0.43 -3.81
CA PRO A 102 18.39 -0.56 -4.50
C PRO A 102 16.94 -0.55 -4.00
N VAL A 103 15.98 -0.72 -4.94
CA VAL A 103 14.56 -0.88 -4.66
C VAL A 103 14.22 -2.36 -4.64
N TRP A 104 13.50 -2.81 -3.60
CA TRP A 104 13.13 -4.20 -3.38
C TRP A 104 11.61 -4.33 -3.31
N MET A 105 11.05 -5.34 -3.99
CA MET A 105 9.65 -5.74 -3.83
C MET A 105 9.44 -7.22 -4.21
N SER A 106 8.24 -7.74 -4.00
CA SER A 106 7.93 -9.11 -4.39
C SER A 106 8.03 -9.29 -5.93
N PRO A 107 8.35 -10.51 -6.41
CA PRO A 107 8.36 -10.77 -7.85
C PRO A 107 7.03 -10.43 -8.53
N MET A 108 5.91 -10.79 -7.89
CA MET A 108 4.58 -10.54 -8.44
C MET A 108 4.26 -9.05 -8.51
N GLU A 109 4.52 -8.29 -7.44
CA GLU A 109 4.31 -6.83 -7.44
C GLU A 109 5.20 -6.12 -8.45
N ARG A 110 6.45 -6.56 -8.62
CA ARG A 110 7.33 -6.04 -9.66
C ARG A 110 6.71 -6.23 -11.06
N ASP A 111 6.21 -7.42 -11.36
CA ASP A 111 5.65 -7.73 -12.67
C ASP A 111 4.35 -6.93 -12.91
N ILE A 112 3.51 -6.76 -11.88
CA ILE A 112 2.31 -5.92 -11.93
C ILE A 112 2.69 -4.43 -12.06
N ALA A 113 3.72 -3.95 -11.35
CA ALA A 113 4.23 -2.58 -11.49
C ALA A 113 4.75 -2.32 -12.91
N HIS A 114 5.51 -3.26 -13.48
CA HIS A 114 5.94 -3.19 -14.88
C HIS A 114 4.74 -3.15 -15.84
N PHE A 115 3.71 -3.96 -15.56
CA PHE A 115 2.49 -3.93 -16.35
C PHE A 115 1.76 -2.60 -16.25
N THR A 116 1.70 -1.98 -15.08
CA THR A 116 0.84 -0.84 -14.79
C THR A 116 1.53 0.50 -15.03
N TRP A 117 2.79 0.65 -14.64
CA TRP A 117 3.48 1.93 -14.58
C TRP A 117 4.49 2.15 -15.70
N TYR A 118 5.14 1.08 -16.21
CA TYR A 118 6.14 1.22 -17.27
C TYR A 118 5.48 1.40 -18.64
N ASP A 119 6.20 2.07 -19.55
CA ASP A 119 5.67 2.38 -20.87
C ASP A 119 5.47 1.10 -21.68
N ARG A 120 4.26 0.92 -22.15
CA ARG A 120 3.91 -0.07 -23.15
C ARG A 120 3.53 0.61 -24.44
N PRO A 121 3.62 -0.06 -25.60
CA PRO A 121 3.00 0.46 -26.82
C PRO A 121 1.53 0.82 -26.51
N ALA A 122 1.14 2.05 -26.86
CA ALA A 122 -0.16 2.62 -26.50
C ALA A 122 -1.36 1.70 -26.83
N ALA A 123 -1.23 0.87 -27.86
CA ALA A 123 -2.25 -0.10 -28.28
C ALA A 123 -2.47 -1.26 -27.28
N ALA A 124 -1.48 -1.61 -26.47
CA ALA A 124 -1.57 -2.78 -25.58
C ALA A 124 -2.27 -2.50 -24.24
N ASN A 125 -2.27 -1.23 -23.78
CA ASN A 125 -2.82 -0.90 -22.45
C ASN A 125 -4.25 -0.37 -22.47
N VAL A 126 -4.60 0.43 -23.50
CA VAL A 126 -5.89 1.14 -23.54
C VAL A 126 -7.03 0.21 -23.95
N GLY A 127 -6.78 -0.74 -24.84
CA GLY A 127 -7.79 -1.68 -25.32
C GLY A 127 -8.30 -2.63 -24.23
N ASP A 128 -7.40 -3.16 -23.42
CA ASP A 128 -7.73 -4.18 -22.42
C ASP A 128 -8.50 -3.60 -21.24
N PHE A 129 -8.06 -2.45 -20.70
CA PHE A 129 -8.74 -1.80 -19.57
C PHE A 129 -10.10 -1.22 -19.98
N GLY A 130 -10.19 -0.59 -21.16
CA GLY A 130 -11.46 -0.12 -21.68
C GLY A 130 -12.45 -1.25 -22.02
N ALA A 131 -11.96 -2.41 -22.47
CA ALA A 131 -12.78 -3.60 -22.66
C ALA A 131 -13.29 -4.13 -21.31
N TYR A 132 -12.44 -4.20 -20.31
CA TYR A 132 -12.79 -4.59 -18.95
C TYR A 132 -13.90 -3.69 -18.36
N LEU A 133 -13.76 -2.37 -18.44
CA LEU A 133 -14.76 -1.43 -17.94
C LEU A 133 -16.12 -1.61 -18.64
N ARG A 134 -16.13 -1.87 -19.97
CA ARG A 134 -17.37 -2.15 -20.72
C ARG A 134 -18.04 -3.46 -20.27
N ILE A 135 -17.26 -4.51 -20.05
CA ILE A 135 -17.79 -5.79 -19.54
C ILE A 135 -18.39 -5.61 -18.14
N ALA A 136 -17.78 -4.77 -17.30
CA ALA A 136 -18.30 -4.42 -15.99
C ALA A 136 -19.57 -3.54 -16.03
N GLY A 137 -20.01 -3.11 -17.20
CA GLY A 137 -21.21 -2.27 -17.38
C GLY A 137 -20.95 -0.76 -17.24
N VAL A 138 -19.69 -0.34 -17.22
CA VAL A 138 -19.31 1.08 -17.07
C VAL A 138 -19.58 1.84 -18.38
N SER A 139 -20.26 2.99 -18.28
CA SER A 139 -20.53 3.83 -19.44
C SER A 139 -19.24 4.41 -20.07
N PRO A 140 -19.23 4.73 -21.38
CA PRO A 140 -18.06 5.30 -22.03
C PRO A 140 -17.55 6.60 -21.37
N ASP A 141 -18.45 7.46 -20.89
CA ASP A 141 -18.09 8.73 -20.25
C ASP A 141 -17.38 8.49 -18.91
N VAL A 142 -17.89 7.57 -18.08
CA VAL A 142 -17.25 7.20 -16.82
C VAL A 142 -15.92 6.49 -17.10
N ALA A 143 -15.87 5.62 -18.09
CA ALA A 143 -14.61 4.96 -18.50
C ALA A 143 -13.53 5.98 -18.90
N ALA A 144 -13.90 7.03 -19.66
CA ALA A 144 -12.98 8.10 -20.04
C ALA A 144 -12.41 8.84 -18.83
N VAL A 145 -13.24 9.13 -17.81
CA VAL A 145 -12.79 9.75 -16.55
C VAL A 145 -11.82 8.84 -15.80
N VAL A 146 -12.15 7.55 -15.68
CA VAL A 146 -11.27 6.55 -15.03
C VAL A 146 -9.92 6.44 -15.74
N MET A 147 -9.92 6.42 -17.07
CA MET A 147 -8.70 6.39 -17.88
C MET A 147 -7.82 7.63 -17.67
N LYS A 148 -8.42 8.82 -17.67
CA LYS A 148 -7.70 10.08 -17.41
C LYS A 148 -7.07 10.10 -16.02
N GLN A 149 -7.77 9.57 -15.04
CA GLN A 149 -7.25 9.46 -13.69
C GLN A 149 -6.10 8.45 -13.57
N GLN A 150 -6.15 7.34 -14.30
CA GLN A 150 -5.03 6.40 -14.38
C GLN A 150 -3.77 7.08 -14.93
N GLU A 151 -3.91 7.88 -15.97
CA GLU A 151 -2.78 8.63 -16.53
C GLU A 151 -2.22 9.67 -15.55
N TYR A 152 -3.09 10.34 -14.81
CA TYR A 152 -2.67 11.26 -13.75
C TYR A 152 -1.85 10.55 -12.66
N LEU A 153 -2.30 9.36 -12.21
CA LEU A 153 -1.56 8.55 -11.24
C LEU A 153 -0.22 8.06 -11.80
N ARG A 154 -0.15 7.70 -13.09
CA ARG A 154 1.12 7.35 -13.75
C ARG A 154 2.13 8.50 -13.70
N GLY A 155 1.68 9.74 -13.82
CA GLY A 155 2.53 10.91 -13.65
C GLY A 155 3.15 11.01 -12.25
N MET A 156 2.44 10.52 -11.24
CA MET A 156 2.90 10.54 -9.84
C MET A 156 3.78 9.33 -9.44
N THR A 157 4.14 8.46 -10.36
CA THR A 157 5.07 7.36 -10.12
C THR A 157 6.41 7.54 -10.86
N ARG A 158 6.62 8.69 -11.51
CA ARG A 158 7.84 8.95 -12.29
C ARG A 158 8.80 9.88 -11.54
N PRO A 159 10.15 9.67 -11.67
CA PRO A 159 10.78 8.62 -12.46
C PRO A 159 10.53 7.23 -11.88
N LEU A 160 10.48 6.23 -12.75
CA LEU A 160 10.37 4.84 -12.35
C LEU A 160 11.74 4.28 -11.93
N PRO A 161 11.80 3.31 -11.00
CA PRO A 161 13.02 2.59 -10.70
C PRO A 161 13.62 1.97 -11.98
N ALA A 162 14.94 2.13 -12.19
CA ALA A 162 15.62 1.52 -13.32
C ALA A 162 15.65 -0.02 -13.17
N GLU A 163 15.86 -0.48 -11.94
CA GLU A 163 15.84 -1.90 -11.57
C GLU A 163 15.12 -2.10 -10.25
N ILE A 164 14.41 -3.21 -10.14
CA ILE A 164 13.73 -3.65 -8.91
C ILE A 164 14.25 -5.03 -8.54
N ALA A 165 14.96 -5.10 -7.43
CA ALA A 165 15.43 -6.35 -6.85
C ALA A 165 14.25 -7.15 -6.25
N MET A 166 14.33 -8.47 -6.33
CA MET A 166 13.27 -9.36 -5.88
C MET A 166 13.44 -9.74 -4.41
N LEU A 167 12.37 -9.58 -3.63
CA LEU A 167 12.25 -10.09 -2.28
C LEU A 167 11.17 -11.19 -2.26
N SER A 168 11.60 -12.43 -2.18
CA SER A 168 10.67 -13.56 -2.22
C SER A 168 9.87 -13.70 -0.92
N PRO A 169 8.60 -14.16 -0.98
CA PRO A 169 7.89 -14.62 0.20
C PRO A 169 8.70 -15.64 0.99
N GLY A 170 8.66 -15.54 2.32
CA GLY A 170 9.43 -16.38 3.24
C GLY A 170 10.87 -15.92 3.46
N ALA A 171 11.38 -14.97 2.68
CA ALA A 171 12.72 -14.45 2.87
C ALA A 171 12.86 -13.72 4.21
N ALA A 172 14.02 -13.90 4.85
CA ALA A 172 14.41 -13.10 6.01
C ALA A 172 15.11 -11.82 5.55
N ILE A 173 14.75 -10.69 6.14
CA ILE A 173 15.39 -9.41 5.91
C ILE A 173 15.72 -8.74 7.24
N ALA A 174 16.97 -8.33 7.43
CA ALA A 174 17.39 -7.58 8.60
C ALA A 174 17.07 -6.10 8.42
N MET A 175 16.29 -5.49 9.33
CA MET A 175 15.92 -4.08 9.37
C MET A 175 15.71 -3.63 10.82
N ALA A 176 16.10 -2.40 11.16
CA ALA A 176 15.91 -1.81 12.49
C ALA A 176 16.38 -2.70 13.64
N GLY A 177 17.52 -3.39 13.46
CA GLY A 177 18.09 -4.31 14.46
C GLY A 177 17.28 -5.60 14.69
N ARG A 178 16.34 -5.93 13.80
CA ARG A 178 15.45 -7.11 13.83
C ARG A 178 15.63 -7.98 12.60
N THR A 179 15.21 -9.22 12.70
CA THR A 179 14.99 -10.09 11.55
C THR A 179 13.50 -10.15 11.25
N PHE A 180 13.09 -9.62 10.11
CA PHE A 180 11.72 -9.73 9.60
C PHE A 180 11.60 -10.89 8.62
N THR A 181 10.50 -11.62 8.70
CA THR A 181 10.09 -12.56 7.65
C THR A 181 9.12 -11.84 6.69
N ALA A 182 9.40 -11.88 5.40
CA ALA A 182 8.50 -11.39 4.36
C ALA A 182 7.33 -12.36 4.17
N ILE A 183 6.12 -11.96 4.54
CA ILE A 183 4.90 -12.79 4.46
C ILE A 183 4.09 -12.34 3.26
N HIS A 184 3.76 -13.26 2.35
CA HIS A 184 2.84 -13.00 1.25
C HIS A 184 1.41 -12.87 1.79
N ALA A 185 0.76 -11.75 1.51
CA ALA A 185 -0.60 -11.45 1.97
C ALA A 185 -1.42 -10.86 0.82
N PRO A 186 -1.91 -11.72 -0.08
CA PRO A 186 -2.67 -11.29 -1.27
C PRO A 186 -4.06 -10.78 -0.91
N GLY A 187 -4.63 -9.99 -1.81
CA GLY A 187 -6.00 -9.48 -1.74
C GLY A 187 -6.10 -8.00 -2.09
N HIS A 188 -5.56 -7.11 -1.26
CA HIS A 188 -5.46 -5.68 -1.58
C HIS A 188 -4.53 -5.45 -2.79
N ALA A 189 -3.40 -6.14 -2.81
CA ALA A 189 -2.53 -6.30 -3.97
C ALA A 189 -2.10 -7.76 -4.05
N ASP A 190 -1.96 -8.29 -5.27
CA ASP A 190 -1.80 -9.74 -5.48
C ASP A 190 -0.50 -10.29 -4.90
N GLY A 191 0.55 -9.50 -4.92
CA GLY A 191 1.88 -9.90 -4.44
C GLY A 191 2.34 -9.16 -3.19
N GLN A 192 1.43 -8.51 -2.45
CA GLN A 192 1.79 -7.72 -1.28
C GLN A 192 2.58 -8.51 -0.25
N LEU A 193 3.61 -7.87 0.31
CA LEU A 193 4.40 -8.40 1.40
C LEU A 193 4.11 -7.63 2.69
N LEU A 194 3.96 -8.40 3.78
CA LEU A 194 4.06 -7.92 5.15
C LEU A 194 5.42 -8.31 5.71
N PHE A 195 5.91 -7.57 6.71
CA PHE A 195 7.19 -7.88 7.35
C PHE A 195 6.96 -8.11 8.84
N TYR A 196 7.16 -9.35 9.28
CA TYR A 196 6.89 -9.80 10.64
C TYR A 196 8.17 -10.12 11.40
N SER A 197 8.39 -9.43 12.51
CA SER A 197 9.42 -9.74 13.50
C SER A 197 8.79 -10.57 14.61
N ARG A 198 9.21 -11.85 14.70
CA ARG A 198 8.65 -12.78 15.69
C ARG A 198 9.10 -12.45 17.10
N ASP A 199 10.31 -11.91 17.27
CA ASP A 199 10.94 -11.74 18.58
C ASP A 199 10.21 -10.73 19.47
N ASP A 200 9.61 -9.70 18.86
CA ASP A 200 8.87 -8.64 19.57
C ASP A 200 7.43 -8.45 19.07
N GLY A 201 6.95 -9.32 18.18
CA GLY A 201 5.59 -9.25 17.66
C GLY A 201 5.31 -8.00 16.82
N LEU A 202 6.34 -7.41 16.22
CA LEU A 202 6.17 -6.23 15.38
C LEU A 202 5.84 -6.64 13.93
N LEU A 203 4.81 -6.01 13.36
CA LEU A 203 4.37 -6.24 11.99
C LEU A 203 4.28 -4.93 11.21
N LEU A 204 4.99 -4.83 10.09
CA LEU A 204 4.80 -3.80 9.08
C LEU A 204 3.80 -4.37 8.07
N CYS A 205 2.55 -3.90 8.09
CA CYS A 205 1.44 -4.60 7.42
C CYS A 205 0.95 -3.94 6.13
N GLY A 206 1.59 -2.86 5.66
CA GLY A 206 1.15 -2.15 4.45
C GLY A 206 -0.35 -1.87 4.52
N ASP A 207 -1.05 -2.17 3.45
CA ASP A 207 -2.50 -1.95 3.34
C ASP A 207 -3.34 -3.21 3.54
N HIS A 208 -2.74 -4.28 4.07
CA HIS A 208 -3.48 -5.52 4.26
C HIS A 208 -4.52 -5.43 5.39
N VAL A 209 -4.18 -4.77 6.50
CA VAL A 209 -5.10 -4.52 7.62
C VAL A 209 -4.98 -3.05 8.05
N LEU A 210 -6.07 -2.31 7.92
CA LEU A 210 -6.17 -0.90 8.29
C LEU A 210 -7.09 -0.72 9.51
N GLN A 211 -6.79 0.25 10.36
CA GLN A 211 -7.48 0.42 11.64
C GLN A 211 -8.98 0.76 11.50
N LYS A 212 -9.34 1.64 10.56
CA LYS A 212 -10.68 2.24 10.51
C LYS A 212 -11.52 1.84 9.30
N ILE A 213 -10.86 1.48 8.22
CA ILE A 213 -11.52 1.15 6.95
C ILE A 213 -11.17 -0.26 6.52
N THR A 214 -11.98 -0.84 5.66
CA THR A 214 -11.58 -2.01 4.88
C THR A 214 -10.63 -1.56 3.78
N PRO A 215 -9.50 -2.28 3.56
CA PRO A 215 -8.73 -2.09 2.36
C PRO A 215 -9.58 -2.29 1.12
N ASN A 216 -9.26 -1.59 0.06
CA ASN A 216 -9.87 -1.87 -1.22
C ASN A 216 -9.39 -3.23 -1.75
N ILE A 217 -10.31 -4.07 -2.18
CA ILE A 217 -10.05 -5.37 -2.83
C ILE A 217 -10.59 -5.26 -4.25
N GLY A 218 -9.73 -4.75 -5.15
CA GLY A 218 -10.10 -4.49 -6.53
C GLY A 218 -9.87 -5.70 -7.44
N TYR A 219 -10.71 -5.87 -8.45
CA TYR A 219 -10.48 -6.78 -9.55
C TYR A 219 -9.96 -5.98 -10.75
N TRP A 220 -8.68 -6.12 -11.08
CA TRP A 220 -8.01 -5.38 -12.14
C TRP A 220 -7.67 -6.28 -13.32
N VAL A 221 -7.36 -5.70 -14.47
CA VAL A 221 -6.89 -6.44 -15.66
C VAL A 221 -5.67 -7.31 -15.36
N SER A 222 -4.85 -6.89 -14.42
CA SER A 222 -3.65 -7.63 -13.95
C SER A 222 -3.92 -8.61 -12.81
N THR A 223 -5.15 -8.68 -12.29
CA THR A 223 -5.48 -9.53 -11.14
C THR A 223 -5.40 -11.00 -11.47
N HIS A 224 -4.82 -11.79 -10.58
CA HIS A 224 -4.70 -13.23 -10.68
C HIS A 224 -5.70 -13.93 -9.74
N GLY A 225 -6.63 -14.66 -10.33
CA GLY A 225 -7.62 -15.46 -9.58
C GLY A 225 -8.75 -14.62 -8.96
N ASP A 226 -9.13 -14.94 -7.73
CA ASP A 226 -10.18 -14.27 -6.96
C ASP A 226 -9.54 -13.45 -5.82
N PRO A 227 -9.41 -12.12 -5.96
CA PRO A 227 -8.73 -11.29 -4.97
C PRO A 227 -9.45 -11.27 -3.63
N LEU A 228 -10.79 -11.35 -3.60
CA LEU A 228 -11.52 -11.37 -2.34
C LEU A 228 -11.35 -12.70 -1.61
N ALA A 229 -11.43 -13.83 -2.31
CA ALA A 229 -11.15 -15.14 -1.72
C ALA A 229 -9.71 -15.21 -1.19
N ASN A 230 -8.74 -14.69 -1.96
CA ASN A 230 -7.34 -14.61 -1.55
C ASN A 230 -7.18 -13.74 -0.29
N TYR A 231 -7.85 -12.57 -0.24
CA TYR A 231 -7.83 -11.69 0.91
C TYR A 231 -8.38 -12.35 2.17
N LEU A 232 -9.56 -12.98 2.07
CA LEU A 232 -10.19 -13.67 3.19
C LEU A 232 -9.36 -14.86 3.69
N ALA A 233 -8.69 -15.56 2.81
CA ALA A 233 -7.77 -16.64 3.16
C ALA A 233 -6.53 -16.08 3.88
N SER A 234 -5.88 -15.07 3.31
CA SER A 234 -4.69 -14.47 3.90
C SER A 234 -4.98 -13.78 5.24
N LEU A 235 -6.15 -13.15 5.43
CA LEU A 235 -6.58 -12.63 6.74
C LEU A 235 -6.61 -13.72 7.81
N ARG A 236 -7.16 -14.91 7.48
CA ARG A 236 -7.22 -16.04 8.42
C ARG A 236 -5.82 -16.58 8.76
N GLU A 237 -4.92 -16.62 7.77
CA GLU A 237 -3.53 -17.03 7.97
C GLU A 237 -2.77 -16.05 8.87
N VAL A 238 -2.83 -14.75 8.58
CA VAL A 238 -2.09 -13.75 9.37
C VAL A 238 -2.72 -13.48 10.74
N ALA A 239 -3.99 -13.83 10.96
CA ALA A 239 -4.62 -13.80 12.28
C ALA A 239 -3.93 -14.74 13.29
N ALA A 240 -3.25 -15.79 12.82
CA ALA A 240 -2.50 -16.71 13.67
C ALA A 240 -1.18 -16.13 14.20
N LEU A 241 -0.71 -15.01 13.64
CA LEU A 241 0.51 -14.35 14.11
C LEU A 241 0.29 -13.74 15.51
N ASP A 242 1.35 -13.80 16.32
CA ASP A 242 1.36 -13.14 17.62
C ASP A 242 1.87 -11.71 17.49
N VAL A 243 0.96 -10.81 17.11
CA VAL A 243 1.26 -9.40 16.80
C VAL A 243 0.98 -8.54 18.02
N ALA A 244 2.04 -7.96 18.59
CA ALA A 244 1.95 -6.98 19.67
C ALA A 244 1.67 -5.56 19.13
N LEU A 245 2.24 -5.23 17.97
CA LEU A 245 2.08 -3.94 17.31
C LEU A 245 2.12 -4.10 15.79
N ALA A 246 1.07 -3.68 15.10
CA ALA A 246 1.08 -3.58 13.65
C ALA A 246 1.15 -2.12 13.18
N LEU A 247 2.00 -1.87 12.21
CA LEU A 247 2.25 -0.57 11.59
C LEU A 247 1.72 -0.58 10.16
N PRO A 248 0.54 0.03 9.92
CA PRO A 248 -0.13 0.02 8.61
C PRO A 248 0.31 1.16 7.70
N GLY A 249 0.04 1.02 6.39
CA GLY A 249 0.25 2.08 5.40
C GLY A 249 -0.66 3.28 5.57
N HIS A 250 -1.80 3.14 6.24
CA HIS A 250 -2.71 4.24 6.53
C HIS A 250 -3.23 4.19 7.97
N HIS A 251 -3.70 5.36 8.46
CA HIS A 251 -4.25 5.54 9.81
C HIS A 251 -3.23 5.29 10.94
N SER A 252 -3.73 4.81 12.08
CA SER A 252 -2.91 4.61 13.29
C SER A 252 -2.43 3.17 13.42
N PRO A 253 -1.35 2.93 14.18
CA PRO A 253 -0.93 1.59 14.55
C PRO A 253 -2.06 0.78 15.23
N LEU A 254 -1.99 -0.54 15.12
CA LEU A 254 -2.94 -1.47 15.71
C LEU A 254 -2.28 -2.31 16.81
N THR A 255 -2.98 -2.47 17.92
CA THR A 255 -2.58 -3.33 19.04
C THR A 255 -3.56 -4.49 19.25
N ASP A 256 -4.78 -4.39 18.71
CA ASP A 256 -5.75 -5.49 18.67
C ASP A 256 -5.80 -6.09 17.25
N TRP A 257 -4.78 -6.86 16.92
CA TRP A 257 -4.61 -7.46 15.60
C TRP A 257 -5.74 -8.44 15.27
N ARG A 258 -6.01 -9.38 16.17
CA ARG A 258 -7.00 -10.45 15.95
C ARG A 258 -8.44 -9.91 15.96
N GLY A 259 -8.73 -8.98 16.87
CA GLY A 259 -10.05 -8.34 16.91
C GLY A 259 -10.34 -7.59 15.62
N ARG A 260 -9.36 -6.81 15.11
CA ARG A 260 -9.52 -6.09 13.86
C ARG A 260 -9.72 -7.01 12.65
N ILE A 261 -8.98 -8.11 12.56
CA ILE A 261 -9.19 -9.11 11.50
C ILE A 261 -10.59 -9.72 11.59
N GLY A 262 -11.06 -10.04 12.80
CA GLY A 262 -12.42 -10.54 13.02
C GLY A 262 -13.50 -9.58 12.50
N GLU A 263 -13.34 -8.27 12.75
CA GLU A 263 -14.23 -7.23 12.21
C GLU A 263 -14.21 -7.19 10.67
N LEU A 264 -13.03 -7.30 10.04
CA LEU A 264 -12.89 -7.31 8.59
C LEU A 264 -13.57 -8.53 7.96
N LEU A 265 -13.37 -9.72 8.53
CA LEU A 265 -14.02 -10.95 8.08
C LEU A 265 -15.55 -10.84 8.18
N ALA A 266 -16.07 -10.41 9.32
CA ALA A 266 -17.51 -10.22 9.52
C ALA A 266 -18.11 -9.17 8.57
N HIS A 267 -17.37 -8.08 8.30
CA HIS A 267 -17.78 -7.06 7.33
C HIS A 267 -17.92 -7.65 5.93
N HIS A 268 -16.94 -8.43 5.47
CA HIS A 268 -17.01 -9.05 4.15
C HIS A 268 -18.11 -10.11 4.04
N ASP A 269 -18.36 -10.91 5.09
CA ASP A 269 -19.46 -11.86 5.12
C ASP A 269 -20.82 -11.15 4.96
N GLN A 270 -21.02 -10.04 5.69
CA GLN A 270 -22.24 -9.22 5.57
C GLN A 270 -22.37 -8.59 4.19
N ARG A 271 -21.27 -8.09 3.61
CA ARG A 271 -21.24 -7.48 2.30
C ARG A 271 -21.57 -8.49 1.20
N LEU A 272 -20.96 -9.68 1.25
CA LEU A 272 -21.25 -10.78 0.32
C LEU A 272 -22.72 -11.22 0.40
N ALA A 273 -23.28 -11.35 1.59
CA ALA A 273 -24.70 -11.67 1.76
C ALA A 273 -25.60 -10.61 1.12
N ALA A 274 -25.30 -9.33 1.30
CA ALA A 274 -26.05 -8.23 0.68
C ALA A 274 -25.93 -8.23 -0.85
N MET A 275 -24.72 -8.48 -1.40
CA MET A 275 -24.51 -8.59 -2.83
C MET A 275 -25.26 -9.79 -3.43
N TYR A 276 -25.22 -10.94 -2.74
CA TYR A 276 -25.96 -12.13 -3.17
C TYR A 276 -27.47 -11.87 -3.20
N ALA A 277 -28.00 -11.19 -2.20
CA ALA A 277 -29.43 -10.84 -2.15
C ALA A 277 -29.83 -9.84 -3.25
N ALA A 278 -28.92 -8.95 -3.68
CA ALA A 278 -29.15 -7.99 -4.75
C ALA A 278 -28.94 -8.57 -6.16
N ALA A 279 -28.23 -9.70 -6.28
CA ALA A 279 -27.94 -10.33 -7.57
C ALA A 279 -29.19 -10.99 -8.14
N ALA A 280 -29.72 -10.41 -9.22
CA ALA A 280 -30.79 -11.00 -10.01
C ALA A 280 -30.22 -11.64 -11.28
N PRO A 281 -30.91 -12.63 -11.92
CA PRO A 281 -30.49 -13.19 -13.19
C PRO A 281 -30.30 -12.10 -14.27
N GLY A 282 -29.09 -11.98 -14.82
CA GLY A 282 -28.75 -10.98 -15.82
C GLY A 282 -28.30 -9.62 -15.29
N ALA A 283 -28.26 -9.42 -13.97
CA ALA A 283 -27.72 -8.21 -13.39
C ALA A 283 -26.21 -8.09 -13.64
N THR A 284 -25.78 -6.89 -14.01
CA THR A 284 -24.35 -6.56 -14.13
C THR A 284 -23.73 -6.32 -12.75
N ALA A 285 -22.41 -6.42 -12.65
CA ALA A 285 -21.68 -6.09 -11.42
C ALA A 285 -21.97 -4.65 -10.97
N LEU A 286 -22.10 -3.71 -11.89
CA LEU A 286 -22.43 -2.32 -11.62
C LEU A 286 -23.82 -2.17 -10.99
N GLU A 287 -24.85 -2.87 -11.51
CA GLU A 287 -26.20 -2.82 -10.94
C GLU A 287 -26.25 -3.40 -9.52
N VAL A 288 -25.56 -4.52 -9.28
CA VAL A 288 -25.43 -5.10 -7.94
C VAL A 288 -24.71 -4.11 -7.01
N SER A 289 -23.66 -3.46 -7.48
CA SER A 289 -22.93 -2.49 -6.69
C SER A 289 -23.78 -1.26 -6.32
N TYR A 290 -24.57 -0.73 -7.23
CA TYR A 290 -25.53 0.35 -6.93
C TYR A 290 -26.59 -0.03 -5.89
N ALA A 291 -26.99 -1.29 -5.85
CA ALA A 291 -27.96 -1.77 -4.86
C ALA A 291 -27.35 -1.92 -3.45
N VAL A 292 -26.04 -2.10 -3.34
CA VAL A 292 -25.35 -2.42 -2.08
C VAL A 292 -24.56 -1.26 -1.51
N PHE A 293 -23.99 -0.40 -2.39
CA PHE A 293 -23.19 0.75 -1.99
C PHE A 293 -23.98 2.06 -2.16
N ASN A 294 -23.83 2.98 -1.21
CA ASN A 294 -24.43 4.29 -1.31
C ASN A 294 -23.50 5.22 -2.11
N TYR A 295 -23.67 5.23 -3.43
CA TYR A 295 -22.84 6.02 -4.35
C TYR A 295 -23.00 7.53 -4.20
N ASP A 296 -24.08 8.03 -3.59
CA ASP A 296 -24.29 9.47 -3.33
C ASP A 296 -23.21 10.05 -2.39
N ARG A 297 -22.48 9.18 -1.69
CA ARG A 297 -21.40 9.54 -0.78
C ARG A 297 -20.01 9.44 -1.39
N PHE A 298 -19.90 8.92 -2.64
CA PHE A 298 -18.61 8.68 -3.27
C PHE A 298 -18.34 9.70 -4.36
N SER A 299 -17.14 10.27 -4.34
CA SER A 299 -16.60 11.02 -5.49
C SER A 299 -16.34 10.07 -6.66
N THR A 300 -16.20 10.60 -7.87
CA THR A 300 -15.82 9.80 -9.04
C THR A 300 -14.51 9.04 -8.83
N HIS A 301 -13.64 9.54 -7.96
CA HIS A 301 -12.40 8.87 -7.57
C HIS A 301 -12.67 7.62 -6.72
N GLU A 302 -13.60 7.70 -5.80
CA GLU A 302 -13.95 6.61 -4.88
C GLU A 302 -14.80 5.51 -5.53
N ILE A 303 -15.53 5.84 -6.59
CA ILE A 303 -16.29 4.85 -7.40
C ILE A 303 -15.34 3.88 -8.14
N ARG A 304 -14.08 4.25 -8.31
CA ARG A 304 -13.07 3.44 -8.96
C ARG A 304 -12.54 2.31 -8.08
N PHE A 305 -12.65 2.46 -6.77
CA PHE A 305 -12.08 1.55 -5.79
C PHE A 305 -13.13 0.66 -5.14
#